data_bf0c920c5ccfdcc16e0a313d6f30caad
#
_entry.id   bf0c920c5ccfdcc16e0a313d6f30caad
#
_cell.length_a   1.000
_cell.length_b   1.000
_cell.length_c   1.000
_cell.angle_alpha   90.00
_cell.angle_beta   90.00
_cell.angle_gamma   90.00
#
_symmetry.space_group_name_H-M   'P 1'
#
loop_
_entity.id
_entity.type
_entity.pdbx_description
1 polymer ?
#
loop_
_entity_poly.entity_id
_entity_poly.type
_entity_poly.pdbx_seq_one_letter_code
_entity_poly.pdbx_strand_id
1 'polypeptide(L)'
;MVEYSQDVLDITFQALANPIRREIVSQLAGKQKTVLELASQFDISLNGVSKHIKVLENAGLIRREIKGRTHYCQLNPAPLQQANEWIEYYRAFWNQRLDALGTYLEKRR
;
A
#
# COMPACT_ATOMS: atom_id res chain seq x y z
N MET A 1 -13.19 9.02 19.29
CA MET A 1 -13.28 8.70 17.87
C MET A 1 -11.88 8.67 17.28
N VAL A 2 -11.52 7.56 16.69
CA VAL A 2 -10.22 7.48 16.03
C VAL A 2 -10.34 8.21 14.69
N GLU A 3 -9.79 9.40 14.66
CA GLU A 3 -9.68 10.10 13.38
C GLU A 3 -8.42 9.60 12.69
N TYR A 4 -8.62 9.01 11.51
CA TYR A 4 -7.50 8.75 10.65
C TYR A 4 -6.96 10.08 10.19
N SER A 5 -5.66 10.29 10.37
CA SER A 5 -5.04 11.48 9.83
C SER A 5 -5.27 11.48 8.32
N GLN A 6 -5.98 12.49 7.80
CA GLN A 6 -6.16 12.65 6.36
C GLN A 6 -4.81 12.68 5.66
N ASP A 7 -3.81 13.28 6.32
CA ASP A 7 -2.47 13.36 5.76
C ASP A 7 -1.84 11.97 5.56
N VAL A 8 -2.02 11.07 6.54
CA VAL A 8 -1.49 9.71 6.42
C VAL A 8 -2.19 8.96 5.28
N LEU A 9 -3.50 9.08 5.16
CA LEU A 9 -4.24 8.44 4.07
C LEU A 9 -3.83 8.99 2.71
N ASP A 10 -3.74 10.31 2.59
CA ASP A 10 -3.34 10.96 1.34
C ASP A 10 -1.95 10.53 0.90
N ILE A 11 -1.00 10.54 1.82
CA ILE A 11 0.39 10.15 1.54
C ILE A 11 0.45 8.68 1.13
N THR A 12 -0.28 7.82 1.84
CA THR A 12 -0.32 6.39 1.54
C THR A 12 -0.89 6.14 0.14
N PHE A 13 -2.03 6.72 -0.18
CA PHE A 13 -2.64 6.54 -1.49
C PHE A 13 -1.79 7.12 -2.61
N GLN A 14 -1.17 8.28 -2.40
CA GLN A 14 -0.25 8.86 -3.38
C GLN A 14 0.95 7.96 -3.64
N ALA A 15 1.53 7.42 -2.57
CA ALA A 15 2.66 6.50 -2.71
C ALA A 15 2.27 5.23 -3.47
N LEU A 16 1.04 4.76 -3.31
CA LEU A 16 0.53 3.57 -4.00
C LEU A 16 -0.04 3.86 -5.38
N ALA A 17 -0.13 5.11 -5.79
CA ALA A 17 -0.69 5.51 -7.09
C ALA A 17 0.31 5.37 -8.24
N ASN A 18 1.15 4.36 -8.19
CA ASN A 18 2.15 4.07 -9.22
C ASN A 18 2.35 2.56 -9.28
N PRO A 19 2.29 1.94 -10.47
CA PRO A 19 2.37 0.48 -10.58
C PRO A 19 3.70 -0.09 -10.10
N ILE A 20 4.82 0.62 -10.30
CA ILE A 20 6.13 0.16 -9.83
C ILE A 20 6.15 0.13 -8.31
N ARG A 21 5.66 1.19 -7.68
CA ARG A 21 5.62 1.26 -6.22
C ARG A 21 4.72 0.19 -5.62
N ARG A 22 3.57 -0.08 -6.25
CA ARG A 22 2.70 -1.18 -5.80
C ARG A 22 3.38 -2.54 -5.91
N GLU A 23 4.15 -2.75 -6.98
CA GLU A 23 4.89 -4.00 -7.15
C GLU A 23 5.99 -4.15 -6.12
N ILE A 24 6.69 -3.06 -5.78
CA ILE A 24 7.71 -3.08 -4.72
C ILE A 24 7.05 -3.50 -3.38
N VAL A 25 5.92 -2.90 -3.05
CA VAL A 25 5.19 -3.26 -1.82
C VAL A 25 4.79 -4.73 -1.84
N SER A 26 4.28 -5.22 -2.96
CA SER A 26 3.89 -6.61 -3.13
C SER A 26 5.07 -7.57 -2.91
N GLN A 27 6.23 -7.22 -3.45
CA GLN A 27 7.42 -8.05 -3.30
C GLN A 27 7.98 -8.07 -1.88
N LEU A 28 7.69 -7.05 -1.10
CA LEU A 28 8.10 -6.97 0.30
C LEU A 28 7.09 -7.60 1.26
N ALA A 29 5.98 -8.11 0.78
CA ALA A 29 4.98 -8.75 1.62
C ALA A 29 5.56 -10.03 2.22
N GLY A 30 5.79 -10.03 3.53
CA GLY A 30 6.35 -11.16 4.25
C GLY A 30 7.83 -11.42 4.05
N LYS A 31 8.53 -10.57 3.29
CA LYS A 31 9.95 -10.76 2.98
C LYS A 31 10.72 -9.45 3.05
N GLN A 32 11.92 -9.54 3.60
CA GLN A 32 12.92 -8.48 3.48
C GLN A 32 13.67 -8.68 2.16
N LYS A 33 13.92 -7.61 1.42
CA LYS A 33 14.71 -7.64 0.18
C LYS A 33 15.67 -6.46 0.14
N THR A 34 16.79 -6.69 -0.54
CA THR A 34 17.74 -5.60 -0.77
C THR A 34 17.25 -4.70 -1.91
N VAL A 35 17.78 -3.48 -1.96
CA VAL A 35 17.49 -2.55 -3.07
C VAL A 35 17.85 -3.18 -4.41
N LEU A 36 18.99 -3.88 -4.48
CA LEU A 36 19.42 -4.53 -5.73
C LEU A 36 18.49 -5.67 -6.15
N GLU A 37 18.01 -6.45 -5.18
CA GLU A 37 17.03 -7.50 -5.47
C GLU A 37 15.72 -6.92 -6.02
N LEU A 38 15.24 -5.83 -5.42
CA LEU A 38 14.05 -5.15 -5.91
C LEU A 38 14.29 -4.59 -7.32
N ALA A 39 15.45 -3.93 -7.54
CA ALA A 39 15.77 -3.33 -8.81
C ALA A 39 15.84 -4.36 -9.94
N SER A 40 16.29 -5.58 -9.65
CA SER A 40 16.42 -6.64 -10.66
C SER A 40 15.08 -7.06 -11.27
N GLN A 41 13.96 -6.72 -10.63
CA GLN A 41 12.61 -7.08 -11.07
C GLN A 41 12.03 -6.07 -12.07
N PHE A 42 12.73 -4.98 -12.32
CA PHE A 42 12.18 -3.88 -13.12
C PHE A 42 13.09 -3.55 -14.29
N ASP A 43 12.47 -3.14 -15.38
CA ASP A 43 13.17 -2.71 -16.60
C ASP A 43 13.37 -1.19 -16.60
N ILE A 44 13.83 -0.68 -15.46
CA ILE A 44 14.21 0.72 -15.29
C ILE A 44 15.55 0.80 -14.57
N SER A 45 16.16 1.97 -14.56
CA SER A 45 17.46 2.15 -13.92
C SER A 45 17.39 1.91 -12.43
N LEU A 46 18.52 1.51 -11.84
CA LEU A 46 18.66 1.40 -10.38
C LEU A 46 18.29 2.72 -9.71
N ASN A 47 18.71 3.83 -10.29
CA ASN A 47 18.38 5.15 -9.75
C ASN A 47 16.86 5.40 -9.76
N GLY A 48 16.17 4.96 -10.82
CA GLY A 48 14.71 5.06 -10.90
C GLY A 48 14.01 4.25 -9.81
N VAL A 49 14.47 2.99 -9.61
CA VAL A 49 13.92 2.14 -8.53
C VAL A 49 14.19 2.77 -7.17
N SER A 50 15.41 3.29 -6.96
CA SER A 50 15.78 3.94 -5.69
C SER A 50 14.89 5.13 -5.37
N LYS A 51 14.50 5.91 -6.38
CA LYS A 51 13.58 7.04 -6.19
C LYS A 51 12.19 6.56 -5.74
N HIS A 52 11.70 5.47 -6.35
CA HIS A 52 10.42 4.89 -5.94
C HIS A 52 10.47 4.36 -4.50
N ILE A 53 11.56 3.70 -4.14
CA ILE A 53 11.78 3.22 -2.77
C ILE A 53 11.79 4.41 -1.81
N LYS A 54 12.42 5.52 -2.18
CA LYS A 54 12.48 6.72 -1.34
C LYS A 54 11.07 7.30 -1.11
N VAL A 55 10.23 7.34 -2.12
CA VAL A 55 8.84 7.78 -1.98
C VAL A 55 8.11 6.90 -0.98
N LEU A 56 8.25 5.58 -1.08
CA LEU A 56 7.61 4.63 -0.17
C LEU A 56 8.16 4.75 1.25
N GLU A 57 9.46 4.97 1.37
CA GLU A 57 10.12 5.19 2.66
C GLU A 57 9.61 6.47 3.34
N ASN A 58 9.52 7.55 2.57
CA ASN A 58 9.01 8.83 3.07
C ASN A 58 7.53 8.74 3.48
N ALA A 59 6.78 7.87 2.82
CA ALA A 59 5.37 7.62 3.17
C ALA A 59 5.21 6.69 4.37
N GLY A 60 6.30 6.17 4.91
CA GLY A 60 6.26 5.25 6.04
C GLY A 60 5.89 3.82 5.70
N LEU A 61 5.82 3.49 4.40
CA LEU A 61 5.47 2.13 3.92
C LEU A 61 6.65 1.18 3.93
N ILE A 62 7.86 1.71 3.86
CA ILE A 62 9.11 0.92 3.86
C ILE A 62 10.02 1.42 4.97
N ARG A 63 10.60 0.48 5.68
CA ARG A 63 11.73 0.72 6.59
C ARG A 63 13.00 0.22 5.92
N ARG A 64 14.04 1.02 5.98
CA ARG A 64 15.34 0.64 5.42
C ARG A 64 16.33 0.39 6.55
N GLU A 65 17.02 -0.72 6.47
CA GLU A 65 18.11 -1.05 7.39
C GLU A 65 19.39 -1.18 6.57
N ILE A 66 20.42 -0.44 6.99
CA ILE A 66 21.69 -0.45 6.29
C ILE A 66 22.67 -1.29 7.08
N LYS A 67 23.19 -2.34 6.44
CA LYS A 67 24.23 -3.21 7.02
C LYS A 67 25.43 -3.19 6.07
N GLY A 68 26.50 -2.49 6.50
CA GLY A 68 27.65 -2.26 5.63
C GLY A 68 27.26 -1.45 4.42
N ARG A 69 27.41 -2.02 3.22
CA ARG A 69 27.04 -1.36 1.96
C ARG A 69 25.70 -1.84 1.43
N THR A 70 25.03 -2.73 2.15
CA THR A 70 23.79 -3.33 1.71
C THR A 70 22.61 -2.65 2.38
N HIS A 71 21.63 -2.22 1.57
CA HIS A 71 20.39 -1.61 2.02
C HIS A 71 19.28 -2.65 1.95
N TYR A 72 18.73 -3.02 3.09
CA TYR A 72 17.62 -3.96 3.20
C TYR A 72 16.32 -3.19 3.37
N CYS A 73 15.31 -3.55 2.59
CA CYS A 73 14.00 -2.94 2.65
C CYS A 73 13.00 -3.91 3.27
N GLN A 74 12.15 -3.38 4.12
CA GLN A 74 11.13 -4.13 4.84
C GLN A 74 9.83 -3.36 4.79
N LEU A 75 8.72 -4.07 4.62
CA LEU A 75 7.41 -3.42 4.63
C LEU A 75 7.04 -3.01 6.05
N ASN A 76 6.56 -1.79 6.20
CA ASN A 76 5.90 -1.34 7.42
C ASN A 76 4.38 -1.38 7.17
N PRO A 77 3.65 -2.30 7.79
CA PRO A 77 2.24 -2.48 7.48
C PRO A 77 1.31 -1.42 8.05
N ALA A 78 1.79 -0.58 8.98
CA ALA A 78 0.91 0.36 9.69
C ALA A 78 0.09 1.28 8.77
N PRO A 79 0.69 1.96 7.76
CA PRO A 79 -0.12 2.79 6.87
C PRO A 79 -1.12 2.00 6.03
N LEU A 80 -0.76 0.77 5.64
CA LEU A 80 -1.68 -0.10 4.89
C LEU A 80 -2.85 -0.55 5.76
N GLN A 81 -2.62 -0.81 7.05
CA GLN A 81 -3.69 -1.15 7.98
C GLN A 81 -4.67 0.01 8.12
N GLN A 82 -4.18 1.24 8.22
CA GLN A 82 -5.05 2.42 8.28
C GLN A 82 -5.88 2.57 7.02
N ALA A 83 -5.24 2.40 5.86
CA ALA A 83 -5.95 2.46 4.58
C ALA A 83 -7.02 1.37 4.49
N ASN A 84 -6.70 0.16 4.95
CA ASN A 84 -7.64 -0.96 4.97
C ASN A 84 -8.83 -0.68 5.87
N GLU A 85 -8.61 -0.12 7.05
CA GLU A 85 -9.69 0.23 7.97
C GLU A 85 -10.64 1.24 7.33
N TRP A 86 -10.09 2.24 6.64
CA TRP A 86 -10.88 3.22 5.92
C TRP A 86 -11.71 2.55 4.81
N ILE A 87 -11.11 1.65 4.04
CA ILE A 87 -11.79 0.90 2.96
C ILE A 87 -12.89 0.00 3.56
N GLU A 88 -12.59 -0.71 4.65
CA GLU A 88 -13.56 -1.61 5.27
C GLU A 88 -14.80 -0.88 5.78
N TYR A 89 -14.63 0.33 6.29
CA TYR A 89 -15.77 1.15 6.70
C TYR A 89 -16.74 1.36 5.53
N TYR A 90 -16.22 1.68 4.34
CA TYR A 90 -17.05 1.89 3.16
C TYR A 90 -17.54 0.58 2.55
N ARG A 91 -16.76 -0.47 2.66
CA ARG A 91 -17.19 -1.80 2.19
C ARG A 91 -18.43 -2.25 2.94
N ALA A 92 -18.45 -2.13 4.25
CA ALA A 92 -19.61 -2.49 5.07
C ALA A 92 -20.85 -1.70 4.65
N PHE A 93 -20.67 -0.40 4.45
CA PHE A 93 -21.74 0.49 4.00
C PHE A 93 -22.29 0.07 2.62
N TRP A 94 -21.41 -0.18 1.66
CA TRP A 94 -21.81 -0.58 0.31
C TRP A 94 -22.48 -1.97 0.30
N ASN A 95 -22.00 -2.91 1.09
CA ASN A 95 -22.58 -4.24 1.18
C ASN A 95 -24.01 -4.17 1.70
N GLN A 96 -24.28 -3.34 2.71
CA GLN A 96 -25.63 -3.13 3.21
C GLN A 96 -26.56 -2.57 2.12
N ARG A 97 -26.07 -1.61 1.36
CA ARG A 97 -26.84 -1.01 0.27
C ARG A 97 -27.13 -2.01 -0.84
N LEU A 98 -26.16 -2.81 -1.21
CA LEU A 98 -26.30 -3.84 -2.24
C LEU A 98 -27.28 -4.93 -1.78
N ASP A 99 -27.21 -5.34 -0.52
CA ASP A 99 -28.13 -6.31 0.05
C ASP A 99 -29.57 -5.77 0.05
N ALA A 100 -29.75 -4.52 0.43
CA ALA A 100 -31.06 -3.87 0.42
C ALA A 100 -31.63 -3.80 -1.01
N LEU A 101 -30.80 -3.49 -1.99
CA LEU A 101 -31.20 -3.44 -3.38
C LEU A 101 -31.59 -4.84 -3.88
N GLY A 102 -30.81 -5.86 -3.55
CA GLY A 102 -31.13 -7.24 -3.92
C GLY A 102 -32.46 -7.69 -3.35
N THR A 103 -32.72 -7.40 -2.08
CA THR A 103 -34.00 -7.70 -1.44
C THR A 103 -35.16 -6.97 -2.12
N TYR A 104 -34.95 -5.70 -2.45
CA TYR A 104 -35.97 -4.90 -3.14
C TYR A 104 -36.30 -5.50 -4.51
N LEU A 105 -35.30 -5.90 -5.27
CA LEU A 105 -35.49 -6.49 -6.61
C LEU A 105 -36.19 -7.84 -6.50
N GLU A 106 -35.88 -8.65 -5.49
CA GLU A 106 -36.57 -9.94 -5.27
C GLU A 106 -38.04 -9.76 -4.98
N LYS A 107 -38.40 -8.75 -4.18
CA LYS A 107 -39.78 -8.47 -3.81
C LYS A 107 -40.63 -7.98 -4.99
N ARG A 108 -40.01 -7.49 -6.06
CA ARG A 108 -40.73 -6.99 -7.23
C ARG A 108 -41.05 -8.08 -8.26
N ARG A 109 -40.58 -9.27 -8.07
CA ARG A 109 -40.91 -10.41 -8.95
C ARG A 109 -42.31 -10.90 -8.77
#